data_7e825f6e466d12a8fbd50084551dd6e8
#
_entry.id   7e825f6e466d12a8fbd50084551dd6e8
#
_cell.length_a   1.000
_cell.length_b   1.000
_cell.length_c   1.000
_cell.angle_alpha   90.00
_cell.angle_beta   90.00
_cell.angle_gamma   90.00
#
_symmetry.space_group_name_H-M   'P 1'
#
loop_
_entity.id
_entity.type
_entity.pdbx_description
1 polymer ?
#
loop_
_entity_poly.entity_id
_entity_poly.type
_entity_poly.pdbx_seq_one_letter_code
_entity_poly.pdbx_strand_id
1 'polypeptide(L)'
;MHQLKYGLGMLMIILFCLPAMGQEKSKSKLNARTVSGMAFRGIGPAFASGRIADIAIHPDDDNMWYVAVGSGGVWKTKNAGVTWQPIFDRQTSYSIGCVTIDPLNPHTIWVGTGENVGGRHVGF
;
A
#
# COMPACT_ATOMS: atom_id res chain seq x y z
N MET A 1 -10.30 73.45 12.43
CA MET A 1 -9.99 72.50 11.33
C MET A 1 -8.84 71.51 11.64
N HIS A 2 -8.04 71.76 12.70
CA HIS A 2 -6.93 70.82 13.07
C HIS A 2 -7.39 69.58 13.84
N GLN A 3 -8.45 69.65 14.61
CA GLN A 3 -8.93 68.57 15.44
C GLN A 3 -9.57 67.37 14.64
N LEU A 4 -10.10 67.69 13.47
CA LEU A 4 -10.75 66.65 12.64
C LEU A 4 -9.76 65.67 11.96
N LYS A 5 -8.53 66.15 11.74
CA LYS A 5 -7.47 65.36 11.10
C LYS A 5 -6.90 64.26 12.02
N TYR A 6 -6.88 64.49 13.30
CA TYR A 6 -6.34 63.50 14.27
C TYR A 6 -7.41 62.42 14.62
N GLY A 7 -8.69 62.77 14.56
CA GLY A 7 -9.75 61.78 14.77
C GLY A 7 -9.83 60.73 13.64
N LEU A 8 -9.57 61.13 12.39
CA LEU A 8 -9.64 60.23 11.25
C LEU A 8 -8.39 59.28 11.23
N GLY A 9 -7.21 59.79 11.63
CA GLY A 9 -6.02 58.98 11.74
C GLY A 9 -6.08 57.92 12.85
N MET A 10 -6.69 58.26 14.00
CA MET A 10 -6.88 57.35 15.10
C MET A 10 -7.94 56.26 14.83
N LEU A 11 -8.96 56.60 14.07
CA LEU A 11 -9.95 55.61 13.62
C LEU A 11 -9.36 54.58 12.63
N MET A 12 -8.42 54.99 11.78
CA MET A 12 -7.77 54.12 10.82
C MET A 12 -6.78 53.14 11.45
N ILE A 13 -6.14 53.56 12.59
CA ILE A 13 -5.22 52.68 13.33
C ILE A 13 -5.98 51.60 14.12
N ILE A 14 -7.18 51.92 14.63
CA ILE A 14 -8.00 50.94 15.36
C ILE A 14 -8.54 49.85 14.42
N LEU A 15 -8.77 50.16 13.15
CA LEU A 15 -9.27 49.20 12.16
C LEU A 15 -8.22 48.16 11.73
N PHE A 16 -6.92 48.43 11.97
CA PHE A 16 -5.82 47.54 11.62
C PHE A 16 -5.44 46.58 12.75
N CYS A 17 -6.01 46.74 13.94
CA CYS A 17 -5.76 45.86 15.10
C CYS A 17 -6.86 44.84 15.35
N LEU A 18 -7.60 44.42 14.34
CA LEU A 18 -8.46 43.25 14.44
C LEU A 18 -7.54 42.02 14.51
N PRO A 19 -7.52 41.27 15.62
CA PRO A 19 -6.78 40.02 15.68
C PRO A 19 -7.35 39.12 14.57
N ALA A 20 -6.47 38.68 13.67
CA ALA A 20 -6.79 37.59 12.77
C ALA A 20 -7.19 36.40 13.64
N MET A 21 -8.48 36.14 13.75
CA MET A 21 -8.97 34.90 14.36
C MET A 21 -8.46 33.76 13.47
N GLY A 22 -7.32 33.21 13.89
CA GLY A 22 -6.77 32.02 13.25
C GLY A 22 -7.85 30.95 13.30
N GLN A 23 -8.25 30.46 12.15
CA GLN A 23 -9.08 29.25 12.06
C GLN A 23 -8.36 28.15 12.84
N GLU A 24 -8.88 27.77 13.99
CA GLU A 24 -8.48 26.55 14.65
C GLU A 24 -8.68 25.41 13.66
N LYS A 25 -7.56 24.88 13.15
CA LYS A 25 -7.60 23.64 12.37
C LYS A 25 -8.23 22.60 13.29
N SER A 26 -9.48 22.26 13.01
CA SER A 26 -10.16 21.14 13.64
C SER A 26 -9.22 19.93 13.55
N LYS A 27 -8.63 19.54 14.66
CA LYS A 27 -7.78 18.36 14.74
C LYS A 27 -8.68 17.17 14.42
N SER A 28 -8.50 16.58 13.25
CA SER A 28 -9.18 15.35 12.91
C SER A 28 -9.01 14.36 14.08
N LYS A 29 -10.13 13.85 14.58
CA LYS A 29 -10.13 12.80 15.62
C LYS A 29 -9.56 11.47 15.08
N LEU A 30 -9.46 11.35 13.77
CA LEU A 30 -8.87 10.19 13.09
C LEU A 30 -7.36 10.40 12.96
N ASN A 31 -6.59 9.52 13.55
CA ASN A 31 -5.13 9.46 13.42
C ASN A 31 -4.69 8.00 13.24
N ALA A 32 -3.43 7.79 12.90
CA ALA A 32 -2.90 6.44 12.70
C ALA A 32 -3.12 5.50 13.90
N ARG A 33 -3.13 6.05 15.13
CA ARG A 33 -3.39 5.26 16.35
C ARG A 33 -4.85 4.83 16.45
N THR A 34 -5.80 5.61 15.94
CA THR A 34 -7.23 5.27 15.94
C THR A 34 -7.51 4.02 15.11
N VAL A 35 -6.73 3.80 14.04
CA VAL A 35 -6.88 2.65 13.13
C VAL A 35 -5.82 1.57 13.34
N SER A 36 -4.90 1.73 14.29
CA SER A 36 -3.80 0.78 14.52
C SER A 36 -4.26 -0.62 14.97
N GLY A 37 -5.47 -0.73 15.53
CA GLY A 37 -6.09 -2.02 15.87
C GLY A 37 -6.75 -2.73 14.68
N MET A 38 -6.86 -2.05 13.54
CA MET A 38 -7.40 -2.66 12.32
C MET A 38 -6.28 -3.34 11.56
N ALA A 39 -6.05 -4.62 11.84
CA ALA A 39 -5.10 -5.42 11.08
C ALA A 39 -5.80 -6.02 9.86
N PHE A 40 -5.24 -5.82 8.68
CA PHE A 40 -5.68 -6.56 7.50
C PHE A 40 -5.27 -8.03 7.65
N ARG A 41 -6.21 -8.92 7.39
CA ARG A 41 -5.98 -10.36 7.34
C ARG A 41 -5.78 -10.77 5.89
N GLY A 42 -4.69 -11.48 5.58
CA GLY A 42 -4.53 -12.14 4.29
C GLY A 42 -5.60 -13.24 4.16
N ILE A 43 -6.44 -13.16 3.14
CA ILE A 43 -7.53 -14.10 2.86
C ILE A 43 -7.20 -15.06 1.71
N GLY A 44 -5.97 -15.05 1.24
CA GLY A 44 -5.52 -15.84 0.09
C GLY A 44 -5.54 -15.04 -1.23
N PRO A 45 -5.16 -15.68 -2.34
CA PRO A 45 -5.21 -15.04 -3.65
C PRO A 45 -6.59 -14.46 -3.92
N ALA A 46 -6.64 -13.19 -4.31
CA ALA A 46 -7.90 -12.49 -4.54
C ALA A 46 -8.63 -13.12 -5.75
N PHE A 47 -9.81 -13.64 -5.51
CA PHE A 47 -10.59 -14.33 -6.55
C PHE A 47 -11.09 -13.38 -7.65
N ALA A 48 -11.22 -12.10 -7.37
CA ALA A 48 -11.89 -11.16 -8.26
C ALA A 48 -10.97 -10.25 -9.08
N SER A 49 -9.68 -10.15 -8.77
CA SER A 49 -8.83 -9.10 -9.36
C SER A 49 -7.48 -9.59 -9.90
N GLY A 50 -7.15 -10.84 -9.73
CA GLY A 50 -5.89 -11.41 -10.19
C GLY A 50 -6.10 -12.65 -11.04
N ARG A 51 -5.03 -13.07 -11.69
CA ARG A 51 -4.93 -14.37 -12.35
C ARG A 51 -3.69 -15.07 -11.83
N ILE A 52 -3.72 -16.38 -11.79
CA ILE A 52 -2.51 -17.16 -11.56
C ILE A 52 -1.62 -17.02 -12.79
N ALA A 53 -0.45 -16.45 -12.60
CA ALA A 53 0.54 -16.29 -13.65
C ALA A 53 1.43 -17.52 -13.74
N ASP A 54 1.79 -18.09 -12.58
CA ASP A 54 2.69 -19.24 -12.52
C ASP A 54 2.57 -19.96 -11.17
N ILE A 55 2.99 -21.24 -11.14
CA ILE A 55 3.03 -22.07 -9.93
C ILE A 55 4.34 -22.85 -9.92
N ALA A 56 5.10 -22.75 -8.83
CA ALA A 56 6.29 -23.56 -8.58
C ALA A 56 6.06 -24.47 -7.38
N ILE A 57 6.24 -25.78 -7.59
CA ILE A 57 6.14 -26.81 -6.56
C ILE A 57 7.55 -27.14 -6.07
N HIS A 58 7.72 -27.25 -4.74
CA HIS A 58 9.02 -27.58 -4.15
C HIS A 58 9.45 -28.98 -4.56
N PRO A 59 10.72 -29.18 -5.00
CA PRO A 59 11.17 -30.45 -5.55
C PRO A 59 11.17 -31.62 -4.54
N ASP A 60 11.32 -31.32 -3.26
CA ASP A 60 11.41 -32.31 -2.19
C ASP A 60 10.15 -32.35 -1.28
N ASP A 61 9.13 -31.51 -1.55
CA ASP A 61 7.91 -31.43 -0.74
C ASP A 61 6.70 -31.03 -1.60
N ASP A 62 5.97 -31.98 -2.08
CA ASP A 62 4.76 -31.80 -2.90
C ASP A 62 3.65 -31.00 -2.20
N ASN A 63 3.71 -30.77 -0.90
CA ASN A 63 2.76 -29.92 -0.18
C ASN A 63 3.15 -28.45 -0.16
N MET A 64 4.37 -28.11 -0.57
CA MET A 64 4.89 -26.76 -0.58
C MET A 64 4.86 -26.17 -1.99
N TRP A 65 4.01 -25.13 -2.18
CA TRP A 65 3.89 -24.45 -3.47
C TRP A 65 4.08 -22.96 -3.30
N TYR A 66 4.54 -22.34 -4.39
CA TYR A 66 4.58 -20.90 -4.56
C TYR A 66 3.71 -20.53 -5.73
N VAL A 67 2.83 -19.57 -5.56
CA VAL A 67 1.89 -19.10 -6.58
C VAL A 67 2.14 -17.64 -6.88
N ALA A 68 2.47 -17.37 -8.13
CA ALA A 68 2.60 -16.03 -8.67
C ALA A 68 1.24 -15.53 -9.12
N VAL A 69 0.80 -14.40 -8.60
CA VAL A 69 -0.48 -13.78 -8.94
C VAL A 69 -0.23 -12.50 -9.71
N GLY A 70 -0.78 -12.41 -10.90
CA GLY A 70 -0.54 -11.31 -11.84
C GLY A 70 -0.91 -9.91 -11.31
N SER A 71 -1.70 -9.82 -10.26
CA SER A 71 -1.99 -8.56 -9.54
C SER A 71 -2.23 -8.84 -8.07
N GLY A 72 -1.38 -9.67 -7.44
CA GLY A 72 -1.59 -10.10 -6.06
C GLY A 72 -0.35 -10.64 -5.37
N GLY A 73 0.84 -10.34 -5.88
CA GLY A 73 2.11 -10.76 -5.29
C GLY A 73 2.37 -12.27 -5.39
N VAL A 74 3.14 -12.80 -4.45
CA VAL A 74 3.46 -14.22 -4.35
C VAL A 74 2.89 -14.81 -3.07
N TRP A 75 2.24 -15.95 -3.21
CA TRP A 75 1.63 -16.70 -2.12
C TRP A 75 2.31 -18.05 -1.95
N LYS A 76 2.45 -18.48 -0.71
CA LYS A 76 3.04 -19.76 -0.34
C LYS A 76 2.02 -20.61 0.41
N THR A 77 1.94 -21.88 0.05
CA THR A 77 1.28 -22.93 0.86
C THR A 77 2.32 -23.92 1.35
N LYS A 78 2.03 -24.61 2.45
CA LYS A 78 2.81 -25.74 3.00
C LYS A 78 1.92 -26.97 3.23
N ASN A 79 0.70 -26.95 2.73
CA ASN A 79 -0.29 -27.99 2.92
C ASN A 79 -1.17 -28.18 1.69
N ALA A 80 -0.52 -28.23 0.51
CA ALA A 80 -1.15 -28.47 -0.78
C ALA A 80 -2.37 -27.57 -1.06
N GLY A 81 -2.26 -26.27 -0.71
CA GLY A 81 -3.27 -25.30 -1.03
C GLY A 81 -4.40 -25.11 -0.01
N VAL A 82 -4.37 -25.83 1.13
CA VAL A 82 -5.40 -25.69 2.18
C VAL A 82 -5.32 -24.33 2.87
N THR A 83 -4.09 -23.84 3.14
CA THR A 83 -3.87 -22.49 3.65
C THR A 83 -2.78 -21.77 2.86
N TRP A 84 -2.90 -20.45 2.81
CA TRP A 84 -2.01 -19.60 2.02
C TRP A 84 -1.44 -18.47 2.87
N GLN A 85 -0.18 -18.17 2.66
CA GLN A 85 0.55 -17.08 3.28
C GLN A 85 1.10 -16.16 2.21
N PRO A 86 0.82 -14.85 2.23
CA PRO A 86 1.47 -13.91 1.35
C PRO A 86 2.93 -13.73 1.79
N ILE A 87 3.85 -13.78 0.85
CA ILE A 87 5.29 -13.68 1.14
C ILE A 87 5.96 -12.51 0.42
N PHE A 88 5.20 -11.75 -0.36
CA PHE A 88 5.73 -10.68 -1.22
C PHE A 88 5.16 -9.29 -0.90
N ASP A 89 4.35 -9.13 0.13
CA ASP A 89 3.63 -7.88 0.48
C ASP A 89 4.53 -6.70 0.84
N ARG A 90 5.80 -6.96 1.17
CA ARG A 90 6.77 -5.92 1.53
C ARG A 90 7.63 -5.47 0.35
N GLN A 91 7.40 -6.02 -0.82
CA GLN A 91 8.12 -5.66 -2.04
C GLN A 91 7.42 -4.51 -2.77
N THR A 92 8.15 -3.82 -3.61
CA THR A 92 7.64 -2.66 -4.34
C THR A 92 6.70 -3.03 -5.48
N SER A 93 6.81 -4.25 -6.02
CA SER A 93 5.95 -4.74 -7.10
C SER A 93 4.94 -5.74 -6.57
N TYR A 94 3.69 -5.61 -6.99
CA TYR A 94 2.61 -6.57 -6.72
C TYR A 94 2.23 -7.38 -7.96
N SER A 95 2.71 -6.97 -9.13
CA SER A 95 2.45 -7.62 -10.41
C SER A 95 3.54 -8.65 -10.67
N ILE A 96 3.17 -9.93 -10.73
CA ILE A 96 4.12 -11.03 -10.84
C ILE A 96 3.83 -11.82 -12.12
N GLY A 97 4.85 -12.01 -12.94
CA GLY A 97 4.78 -12.73 -14.21
C GLY A 97 5.20 -14.19 -14.11
N CYS A 98 6.15 -14.50 -13.23
CA CYS A 98 6.62 -15.87 -13.05
C CYS A 98 7.24 -16.09 -11.66
N VAL A 99 7.30 -17.34 -11.23
CA VAL A 99 7.99 -17.80 -10.04
C VAL A 99 8.68 -19.12 -10.33
N THR A 100 9.91 -19.30 -9.89
CA THR A 100 10.60 -20.58 -10.03
C THR A 100 11.48 -20.86 -8.81
N ILE A 101 11.68 -22.14 -8.51
CA ILE A 101 12.56 -22.61 -7.44
C ILE A 101 13.88 -23.01 -8.05
N ASP A 102 14.98 -22.61 -7.44
CA ASP A 102 16.30 -23.07 -7.86
C ASP A 102 16.42 -24.59 -7.63
N PRO A 103 16.66 -25.39 -8.66
CA PRO A 103 16.69 -26.84 -8.53
C PRO A 103 17.91 -27.36 -7.71
N LEU A 104 18.96 -26.54 -7.60
CA LEU A 104 20.16 -26.88 -6.83
C LEU A 104 20.08 -26.36 -5.39
N ASN A 105 19.22 -25.37 -5.14
CA ASN A 105 19.02 -24.80 -3.81
C ASN A 105 17.53 -24.44 -3.62
N PRO A 106 16.69 -25.38 -3.17
CA PRO A 106 15.24 -25.17 -3.04
C PRO A 106 14.82 -24.07 -2.04
N HIS A 107 15.76 -23.52 -1.29
CA HIS A 107 15.52 -22.34 -0.45
C HIS A 107 15.60 -21.01 -1.23
N THR A 108 16.08 -21.04 -2.47
CA THR A 108 16.17 -19.88 -3.35
C THR A 108 14.97 -19.86 -4.30
N ILE A 109 14.19 -18.77 -4.23
CA ILE A 109 13.02 -18.58 -5.09
C ILE A 109 13.28 -17.35 -5.98
N TRP A 110 13.19 -17.55 -7.26
CA TRP A 110 13.27 -16.48 -8.27
C TRP A 110 11.88 -15.98 -8.60
N VAL A 111 11.68 -14.67 -8.56
CA VAL A 111 10.41 -14.03 -8.86
C VAL A 111 10.61 -13.01 -9.97
N GLY A 112 9.92 -13.20 -11.08
CA GLY A 112 9.86 -12.23 -12.17
C GLY A 112 8.68 -11.29 -11.97
N THR A 113 8.98 -10.00 -11.74
CA THR A 113 7.95 -8.97 -11.60
C THR A 113 7.49 -8.46 -12.96
N GLY A 114 6.28 -7.90 -13.01
CA GLY A 114 5.62 -7.49 -14.23
C GLY A 114 4.80 -8.63 -14.85
N GLU A 115 3.84 -8.26 -15.67
CA GLU A 115 3.04 -9.26 -16.39
C GLU A 115 3.59 -9.46 -17.81
N ASN A 116 3.69 -10.70 -18.22
CA ASN A 116 4.10 -11.06 -19.58
C ASN A 116 2.98 -10.89 -20.63
N VAL A 117 1.80 -10.45 -20.21
CA VAL A 117 0.66 -10.17 -21.10
C VAL A 117 0.46 -8.66 -21.18
N GLY A 118 0.74 -8.10 -22.33
CA GLY A 118 0.75 -6.66 -22.57
C GLY A 118 -0.50 -5.93 -22.13
N GLY A 119 -0.29 -4.75 -21.56
CA GLY A 119 -1.30 -3.70 -21.40
C GLY A 119 -1.94 -3.55 -20.04
N ARG A 120 -1.56 -4.31 -18.99
CA ARG A 120 -2.23 -4.16 -17.69
C ARG A 120 -1.36 -3.59 -16.58
N HIS A 121 -0.17 -4.09 -16.37
CA HIS A 121 0.70 -3.58 -15.29
C HIS A 121 2.17 -3.74 -15.65
N VAL A 122 2.93 -2.71 -15.47
CA VAL A 122 4.40 -2.75 -15.50
C VAL A 122 4.90 -3.02 -14.09
N GLY A 123 5.87 -3.92 -13.95
CA GLY A 123 6.63 -4.07 -12.71
C GLY A 123 7.46 -2.80 -12.49
N PHE A 124 7.44 -2.26 -11.30
CA PHE A 124 8.31 -1.18 -10.88
C PHE A 124 9.48 -1.75 -10.10
#